data_1bb7c8cbef2e38d4e5cb8d3e24732af5
#
_entry.id   1bb7c8cbef2e38d4e5cb8d3e24732af5
#
_cell.length_a   1.000
_cell.length_b   1.000
_cell.length_c   1.000
_cell.angle_alpha   90.00
_cell.angle_beta   90.00
_cell.angle_gamma   90.00
#
_symmetry.space_group_name_H-M   'P 1'
#
loop_
_entity.id
_entity.type
_entity.pdbx_description
1 polymer ?
#
loop_
_entity_poly.entity_id
_entity_poly.type
_entity_poly.pdbx_seq_one_letter_code
_entity_poly.pdbx_strand_id
1 'polypeptide(L)'
;MKLKRIYLLVTCLVVLLSANGQHVTKLAAAKFQTSLQTGLSIGQTGSKPGWLFNTVNGLQYKNSFAGIGLGIDYYGLKRTVPVFLDIQKNLSAKQNTLYWYVNGGYSIPWVVESNKPAHAGNYKATGGLLYEAGAGYKFSLFNNTKFGLSAGYAYKQLKEKFTPPCNWCELSIPPPQTNNYQFRRIVIKLNWWLL
;
A
#
# COMPACT_ATOMS: atom_id res chain seq x y z
N MET A 1 -25.78 14.85 7.09
CA MET A 1 -25.03 15.87 6.32
C MET A 1 -23.66 15.42 5.78
N LYS A 2 -22.92 14.53 6.44
CA LYS A 2 -21.56 14.10 6.01
C LYS A 2 -21.55 13.22 4.73
N LEU A 3 -22.54 12.33 4.56
CA LEU A 3 -22.60 11.41 3.42
C LEU A 3 -22.78 12.13 2.07
N LYS A 4 -23.68 13.14 2.00
CA LYS A 4 -23.90 13.93 0.78
C LYS A 4 -22.63 14.67 0.30
N ARG A 5 -21.77 15.11 1.23
CA ARG A 5 -20.49 15.77 0.88
C ARG A 5 -19.47 14.80 0.30
N ILE A 6 -19.48 13.55 0.75
CA ILE A 6 -18.59 12.50 0.22
C ILE A 6 -19.01 12.13 -1.21
N TYR A 7 -20.31 11.95 -1.47
CA TYR A 7 -20.80 11.70 -2.84
C TYR A 7 -20.47 12.85 -3.79
N LEU A 8 -20.61 14.10 -3.34
CA LEU A 8 -20.26 15.27 -4.16
C LEU A 8 -18.78 15.32 -4.49
N LEU A 9 -17.89 14.99 -3.55
CA LEU A 9 -16.44 14.91 -3.76
C LEU A 9 -16.05 13.80 -4.72
N VAL A 10 -16.67 12.63 -4.60
CA VAL A 10 -16.42 11.48 -5.48
C VAL A 10 -16.92 11.77 -6.91
N THR A 11 -18.11 12.33 -7.07
CA THR A 11 -18.61 12.73 -8.40
C THR A 11 -17.77 13.84 -9.03
N CYS A 12 -17.32 14.83 -8.25
CA CYS A 12 -16.44 15.88 -8.74
C CYS A 12 -15.07 15.32 -9.19
N LEU A 13 -14.52 14.36 -8.44
CA LEU A 13 -13.27 13.67 -8.80
C LEU A 13 -13.43 12.84 -10.09
N VAL A 14 -14.53 12.13 -10.25
CA VAL A 14 -14.82 11.36 -11.47
C VAL A 14 -14.99 12.28 -12.69
N VAL A 15 -15.68 13.42 -12.54
CA VAL A 15 -15.84 14.42 -13.61
C VAL A 15 -14.51 15.08 -13.97
N LEU A 16 -13.65 15.39 -13.00
CA LEU A 16 -12.31 15.94 -13.24
C LEU A 16 -11.39 14.95 -13.96
N LEU A 17 -11.51 13.66 -13.66
CA LEU A 17 -10.75 12.61 -14.36
C LEU A 17 -11.25 12.41 -15.81
N SER A 18 -12.54 12.64 -16.07
CA SER A 18 -13.12 12.54 -17.41
C SER A 18 -12.81 13.75 -18.30
N ALA A 19 -12.71 14.95 -17.71
CA ALA A 19 -12.47 16.20 -18.44
C ALA A 19 -11.05 16.31 -19.04
N ASN A 20 -10.07 15.63 -18.49
CA ASN A 20 -8.68 15.67 -18.97
C ASN A 20 -8.38 14.71 -20.12
N GLY A 21 -9.36 13.90 -20.57
CA GLY A 21 -9.19 12.90 -21.65
C GLY A 21 -9.12 13.49 -23.08
N GLN A 22 -9.41 14.77 -23.27
CA GLN A 22 -9.56 15.33 -24.64
C GLN A 22 -8.36 16.13 -25.17
N HIS A 23 -7.29 16.33 -24.42
CA HIS A 23 -6.16 17.16 -24.86
C HIS A 23 -4.79 16.45 -24.85
N VAL A 24 -4.77 15.14 -25.13
CA VAL A 24 -3.50 14.39 -25.22
C VAL A 24 -3.06 14.20 -26.67
N THR A 25 -2.71 15.27 -27.32
CA THR A 25 -2.28 15.22 -28.74
C THR A 25 -0.78 14.96 -28.95
N LYS A 26 0.02 14.62 -27.96
CA LYS A 26 1.41 14.13 -28.15
C LYS A 26 1.97 13.19 -27.07
N LEU A 27 1.17 12.64 -26.17
CA LEU A 27 1.61 11.53 -25.30
C LEU A 27 1.39 10.16 -25.96
N ALA A 28 1.47 10.08 -27.27
CA ALA A 28 1.18 8.90 -28.09
C ALA A 28 2.06 7.66 -27.82
N ALA A 29 2.94 7.71 -26.83
CA ALA A 29 3.79 6.60 -26.44
C ALA A 29 3.52 6.08 -25.01
N ALA A 30 2.63 6.69 -24.22
CA ALA A 30 2.28 6.22 -22.90
C ALA A 30 1.12 5.21 -22.98
N LYS A 31 1.32 4.02 -22.41
CA LYS A 31 0.31 2.96 -22.35
C LYS A 31 -0.21 2.84 -20.93
N PHE A 32 -1.51 2.71 -20.77
CA PHE A 32 -2.09 2.36 -19.47
C PHE A 32 -1.71 0.92 -19.13
N GLN A 33 -1.31 0.71 -17.87
CA GLN A 33 -0.90 -0.59 -17.38
C GLN A 33 -1.42 -0.78 -15.96
N THR A 34 -1.99 -1.95 -15.72
CA THR A 34 -2.38 -2.43 -14.39
C THR A 34 -1.41 -3.51 -13.95
N SER A 35 -1.00 -3.50 -12.68
CA SER A 35 -0.27 -4.60 -12.09
C SER A 35 -0.92 -5.08 -10.80
N LEU A 36 -0.99 -6.40 -10.65
CA LEU A 36 -1.35 -7.06 -9.41
C LEU A 36 -0.08 -7.55 -8.73
N GLN A 37 0.03 -7.33 -7.44
CA GLN A 37 1.20 -7.69 -6.64
C GLN A 37 0.74 -8.49 -5.43
N THR A 38 1.26 -9.68 -5.26
CA THR A 38 1.07 -10.46 -4.04
C THR A 38 2.43 -10.84 -3.46
N GLY A 39 2.53 -10.94 -2.15
CA GLY A 39 3.82 -11.25 -1.56
C GLY A 39 3.81 -11.46 -0.06
N LEU A 40 4.99 -11.75 0.43
CA LEU A 40 5.28 -11.97 1.84
C LEU A 40 6.21 -10.87 2.34
N SER A 41 5.98 -10.46 3.58
CA SER A 41 6.84 -9.52 4.28
C SER A 41 7.42 -10.19 5.52
N ILE A 42 8.75 -10.23 5.62
CA ILE A 42 9.50 -10.87 6.69
C ILE A 42 10.12 -9.76 7.54
N GLY A 43 9.78 -9.73 8.82
CA GLY A 43 10.30 -8.77 9.79
C GLY A 43 11.49 -9.31 10.57
N GLN A 44 11.90 -8.57 11.59
CA GLN A 44 12.94 -8.99 12.52
C GLN A 44 12.56 -10.28 13.27
N THR A 45 13.56 -10.94 13.84
CA THR A 45 13.42 -12.19 14.61
C THR A 45 12.25 -12.12 15.61
N GLY A 46 11.37 -13.14 15.60
CA GLY A 46 10.19 -13.21 16.45
C GLY A 46 8.92 -12.55 15.89
N SER A 47 9.00 -11.78 14.80
CA SER A 47 7.82 -11.23 14.16
C SER A 47 7.19 -12.24 13.17
N LYS A 48 5.86 -12.41 13.25
CA LYS A 48 5.14 -13.25 12.29
C LYS A 48 5.30 -12.69 10.87
N PRO A 49 5.49 -13.54 9.85
CA PRO A 49 5.48 -13.09 8.47
C PRO A 49 4.15 -12.42 8.14
N GLY A 50 4.20 -11.39 7.34
CA GLY A 50 3.03 -10.69 6.84
C GLY A 50 2.74 -11.12 5.41
N TRP A 51 1.51 -10.94 5.00
CA TRP A 51 1.06 -11.13 3.63
C TRP A 51 0.56 -9.79 3.07
N LEU A 52 0.77 -9.56 1.79
CA LEU A 52 0.33 -8.36 1.10
C LEU A 52 -0.32 -8.70 -0.25
N PHE A 53 -1.31 -7.89 -0.61
CA PHE A 53 -1.93 -7.90 -1.91
C PHE A 53 -2.20 -6.46 -2.34
N ASN A 54 -1.65 -6.06 -3.49
CA ASN A 54 -1.78 -4.70 -4.02
C ASN A 54 -2.22 -4.74 -5.48
N THR A 55 -2.96 -3.73 -5.89
CA THR A 55 -3.18 -3.37 -7.28
C THR A 55 -2.56 -2.01 -7.55
N VAL A 56 -1.89 -1.87 -8.67
CA VAL A 56 -1.28 -0.61 -9.10
C VAL A 56 -1.74 -0.30 -10.51
N ASN A 57 -2.29 0.89 -10.69
CA ASN A 57 -2.78 1.39 -11.97
C ASN A 57 -1.99 2.63 -12.36
N GLY A 58 -1.50 2.69 -13.58
CA GLY A 58 -0.66 3.79 -14.00
C GLY A 58 -0.34 3.82 -15.47
N LEU A 59 0.68 4.59 -15.80
CA LEU A 59 1.12 4.82 -17.17
C LEU A 59 2.56 4.30 -17.35
N GLN A 60 2.75 3.51 -18.38
CA GLN A 60 4.04 3.05 -18.86
C GLN A 60 4.49 3.94 -20.00
N TYR A 61 5.62 4.61 -19.83
CA TYR A 61 6.28 5.39 -20.87
C TYR A 61 7.69 4.86 -21.11
N LYS A 62 7.96 4.32 -22.29
CA LYS A 62 9.23 3.65 -22.59
C LYS A 62 9.56 2.61 -21.51
N ASN A 63 10.68 2.80 -20.81
CA ASN A 63 11.16 1.89 -19.77
C ASN A 63 10.70 2.28 -18.36
N SER A 64 9.94 3.36 -18.21
CA SER A 64 9.50 3.88 -16.91
C SER A 64 8.00 3.69 -16.73
N PHE A 65 7.58 3.34 -15.55
CA PHE A 65 6.18 3.24 -15.14
C PHE A 65 5.96 4.12 -13.91
N ALA A 66 4.83 4.81 -13.89
CA ALA A 66 4.37 5.55 -12.72
C ALA A 66 2.89 5.30 -12.52
N GLY A 67 2.50 4.97 -11.30
CA GLY A 67 1.13 4.59 -10.98
C GLY A 67 0.73 4.86 -9.54
N ILE A 68 -0.55 4.67 -9.27
CA ILE A 68 -1.15 4.72 -7.93
C ILE A 68 -1.51 3.31 -7.52
N GLY A 69 -1.05 2.91 -6.34
CA GLY A 69 -1.31 1.61 -5.74
C GLY A 69 -2.27 1.69 -4.57
N LEU A 70 -3.09 0.65 -4.47
CA LEU A 70 -3.98 0.38 -3.35
C LEU A 70 -3.88 -1.10 -3.00
N GLY A 71 -3.95 -1.44 -1.71
CA GLY A 71 -3.84 -2.84 -1.33
C GLY A 71 -4.33 -3.16 0.06
N ILE A 72 -4.01 -4.36 0.49
CA ILE A 72 -4.25 -4.87 1.84
C ILE A 72 -2.97 -5.53 2.31
N ASP A 73 -2.52 -5.11 3.49
CA ASP A 73 -1.40 -5.72 4.18
C ASP A 73 -1.88 -6.38 5.47
N TYR A 74 -1.44 -7.59 5.69
CA TYR A 74 -1.76 -8.38 6.86
C TYR A 74 -0.48 -8.73 7.64
N TYR A 75 -0.36 -8.22 8.86
CA TYR A 75 0.79 -8.44 9.75
C TYR A 75 0.36 -9.23 11.01
N GLY A 76 -0.09 -10.44 10.82
CA GLY A 76 -0.66 -11.25 11.89
C GLY A 76 -1.97 -10.66 12.42
N LEU A 77 -1.92 -9.95 13.55
CA LEU A 77 -3.11 -9.32 14.14
C LEU A 77 -3.40 -7.90 13.61
N LYS A 78 -2.46 -7.29 12.91
CA LYS A 78 -2.62 -5.92 12.39
C LYS A 78 -2.90 -5.94 10.89
N ARG A 79 -3.90 -5.18 10.48
CA ARG A 79 -4.29 -5.02 9.07
C ARG A 79 -4.19 -3.56 8.68
N THR A 80 -3.71 -3.32 7.48
CA THR A 80 -3.63 -1.95 6.94
C THR A 80 -4.00 -1.93 5.47
N VAL A 81 -4.51 -0.79 5.03
CA VAL A 81 -4.81 -0.49 3.62
C VAL A 81 -3.78 0.54 3.17
N PRO A 82 -2.71 0.13 2.46
CA PRO A 82 -1.75 1.05 1.89
C PRO A 82 -2.34 1.76 0.68
N VAL A 83 -2.08 3.07 0.58
CA VAL A 83 -2.30 3.89 -0.61
C VAL A 83 -0.95 4.53 -0.93
N PHE A 84 -0.44 4.31 -2.15
CA PHE A 84 0.92 4.72 -2.48
C PHE A 84 1.09 5.08 -3.96
N LEU A 85 2.11 5.87 -4.23
CA LEU A 85 2.66 6.07 -5.56
C LEU A 85 3.72 5.00 -5.81
N ASP A 86 3.71 4.42 -7.00
CA ASP A 86 4.68 3.41 -7.46
C ASP A 86 5.42 3.98 -8.67
N ILE A 87 6.74 4.00 -8.58
CA ILE A 87 7.63 4.36 -9.68
C ILE A 87 8.52 3.14 -9.96
N GLN A 88 8.49 2.67 -11.21
CA GLN A 88 9.33 1.56 -11.66
C GLN A 88 10.14 1.97 -12.88
N LYS A 89 11.34 1.43 -13.00
CA LYS A 89 12.16 1.62 -14.19
C LYS A 89 12.83 0.31 -14.60
N ASN A 90 12.55 -0.12 -15.82
CA ASN A 90 13.22 -1.26 -16.44
C ASN A 90 14.63 -0.83 -16.87
N LEU A 91 15.62 -1.66 -16.60
CA LEU A 91 17.02 -1.41 -16.97
C LEU A 91 17.27 -1.62 -18.47
N SER A 92 16.41 -2.39 -19.14
CA SER A 92 16.48 -2.63 -20.58
C SER A 92 15.11 -2.57 -21.21
N ALA A 93 15.06 -2.31 -22.51
CA ALA A 93 13.84 -2.38 -23.32
C ALA A 93 13.43 -3.81 -23.68
N LYS A 94 14.24 -4.82 -23.32
CA LYS A 94 13.94 -6.23 -23.59
C LYS A 94 12.70 -6.70 -22.82
N GLN A 95 12.03 -7.73 -23.34
CA GLN A 95 10.87 -8.32 -22.68
C GLN A 95 11.21 -8.89 -21.30
N ASN A 96 12.38 -9.54 -21.20
CA ASN A 96 12.93 -10.04 -19.94
C ASN A 96 13.97 -9.04 -19.45
N THR A 97 13.73 -8.42 -18.31
CA THR A 97 14.60 -7.34 -17.82
C THR A 97 14.56 -7.21 -16.30
N LEU A 98 15.68 -6.78 -15.77
CA LEU A 98 15.73 -6.27 -14.40
C LEU A 98 15.04 -4.92 -14.32
N TYR A 99 14.40 -4.65 -13.20
CA TYR A 99 13.81 -3.35 -12.90
C TYR A 99 14.03 -3.01 -11.43
N TRP A 100 14.04 -1.72 -11.12
CA TRP A 100 13.96 -1.24 -9.76
C TRP A 100 12.60 -0.53 -9.56
N TYR A 101 12.18 -0.45 -8.32
CA TYR A 101 10.95 0.24 -7.95
C TYR A 101 11.09 0.99 -6.63
N VAL A 102 10.32 2.06 -6.50
CA VAL A 102 10.16 2.83 -5.26
C VAL A 102 8.70 3.14 -5.07
N ASN A 103 8.20 2.82 -3.88
CA ASN A 103 6.83 3.12 -3.45
C ASN A 103 6.88 4.10 -2.30
N GLY A 104 5.99 5.09 -2.32
CA GLY A 104 5.84 6.05 -1.23
C GLY A 104 4.38 6.42 -1.02
N GLY A 105 3.93 6.43 0.24
CA GLY A 105 2.54 6.70 0.51
C GLY A 105 2.16 6.66 1.98
N TYR A 106 0.92 6.29 2.23
CA TYR A 106 0.33 6.25 3.55
C TYR A 106 -0.39 4.92 3.80
N SER A 107 -0.19 4.35 4.98
CA SER A 107 -0.82 3.10 5.40
C SER A 107 -1.98 3.41 6.35
N ILE A 108 -3.19 3.14 5.93
CA ILE A 108 -4.42 3.38 6.69
C ILE A 108 -4.70 2.15 7.56
N PRO A 109 -4.89 2.26 8.88
CA PRO A 109 -5.20 1.12 9.72
C PRO A 109 -6.60 0.58 9.42
N TRP A 110 -6.70 -0.73 9.27
CA TRP A 110 -7.97 -1.43 9.20
C TRP A 110 -8.25 -2.11 10.55
N VAL A 111 -8.99 -1.41 11.40
CA VAL A 111 -9.33 -1.89 12.75
C VAL A 111 -10.54 -2.80 12.67
N VAL A 112 -10.37 -4.03 13.16
CA VAL A 112 -11.47 -4.98 13.38
C VAL A 112 -11.66 -5.11 14.90
N GLU A 113 -12.90 -5.29 15.35
CA GLU A 113 -13.23 -5.41 16.79
C GLU A 113 -12.38 -6.48 17.49
N SER A 114 -12.14 -7.62 16.86
CA SER A 114 -11.31 -8.71 17.39
C SER A 114 -9.84 -8.33 17.61
N ASN A 115 -9.37 -7.21 17.03
CA ASN A 115 -7.98 -6.75 17.13
C ASN A 115 -7.79 -5.63 18.15
N LYS A 116 -8.88 -5.17 18.77
CA LYS A 116 -8.79 -4.23 19.88
C LYS A 116 -8.32 -4.96 21.11
N PRO A 117 -7.48 -4.34 21.95
CA PRO A 117 -7.15 -4.89 23.25
C PRO A 117 -8.44 -5.11 24.05
N ALA A 118 -8.56 -6.27 24.71
CA ALA A 118 -9.72 -6.58 25.54
C ALA A 118 -9.95 -5.46 26.55
N HIS A 119 -11.18 -4.95 26.61
CA HIS A 119 -11.59 -3.88 27.54
C HIS A 119 -10.86 -2.53 27.36
N ALA A 120 -10.19 -2.28 26.23
CA ALA A 120 -9.58 -0.98 25.97
C ALA A 120 -10.66 0.08 25.72
N GLY A 121 -10.70 1.11 26.59
CA GLY A 121 -11.49 2.30 26.35
C GLY A 121 -10.86 3.20 25.29
N ASN A 122 -11.66 3.96 24.56
CA ASN A 122 -11.22 5.00 23.61
C ASN A 122 -10.09 4.56 22.66
N TYR A 123 -10.21 3.36 22.05
CA TYR A 123 -9.22 2.86 21.11
C TYR A 123 -9.25 3.65 19.79
N LYS A 124 -8.09 4.20 19.41
CA LYS A 124 -7.89 4.91 18.16
C LYS A 124 -6.62 4.44 17.48
N ALA A 125 -6.73 3.91 16.27
CA ALA A 125 -5.58 3.62 15.42
C ALA A 125 -5.42 4.73 14.38
N THR A 126 -4.17 5.16 14.18
CA THR A 126 -3.81 6.17 13.18
C THR A 126 -2.74 5.57 12.29
N GLY A 127 -2.91 5.72 10.99
CA GLY A 127 -1.92 5.29 10.01
C GLY A 127 -0.65 6.14 10.04
N GLY A 128 0.26 5.81 9.16
CA GLY A 128 1.53 6.53 9.06
C GLY A 128 2.18 6.37 7.70
N LEU A 129 3.36 6.93 7.57
CA LEU A 129 4.14 6.88 6.37
C LEU A 129 4.47 5.44 5.97
N LEU A 130 4.47 5.22 4.67
CA LEU A 130 4.87 4.00 4.02
C LEU A 130 5.91 4.36 2.97
N TYR A 131 7.03 3.64 2.95
CA TYR A 131 7.91 3.62 1.81
C TYR A 131 8.50 2.22 1.61
N GLU A 132 8.76 1.88 0.37
CA GLU A 132 9.33 0.61 -0.03
C GLU A 132 10.22 0.85 -1.24
N ALA A 133 11.39 0.22 -1.28
CA ALA A 133 12.28 0.24 -2.42
C ALA A 133 12.87 -1.14 -2.65
N GLY A 134 13.09 -1.49 -3.91
CA GLY A 134 13.62 -2.80 -4.25
C GLY A 134 13.94 -2.95 -5.72
N ALA A 135 14.28 -4.19 -6.06
CA ALA A 135 14.56 -4.61 -7.42
C ALA A 135 13.84 -5.92 -7.73
N GLY A 136 13.65 -6.18 -9.01
CA GLY A 136 13.02 -7.41 -9.45
C GLY A 136 13.41 -7.77 -10.87
N TYR A 137 13.00 -8.96 -11.27
CA TYR A 137 13.18 -9.46 -12.61
C TYR A 137 11.82 -9.68 -13.25
N LYS A 138 11.61 -9.09 -14.41
CA LYS A 138 10.40 -9.18 -15.22
C LYS A 138 10.63 -10.19 -16.34
N PHE A 139 9.68 -11.09 -16.54
CA PHE A 139 9.73 -12.09 -17.60
C PHE A 139 8.36 -12.17 -18.29
N SER A 140 8.38 -12.39 -19.59
CA SER A 140 7.17 -12.57 -20.41
C SER A 140 6.90 -14.06 -20.57
N LEU A 141 5.70 -14.49 -20.14
CA LEU A 141 5.24 -15.87 -20.36
C LEU A 141 4.33 -15.98 -21.60
N PHE A 142 3.57 -14.92 -21.90
CA PHE A 142 2.66 -14.84 -23.03
C PHE A 142 2.75 -13.47 -23.69
N ASN A 143 2.31 -13.33 -24.94
CA ASN A 143 2.49 -12.11 -25.74
C ASN A 143 2.02 -10.81 -25.06
N ASN A 144 0.98 -10.86 -24.19
CA ASN A 144 0.41 -9.67 -23.55
C ASN A 144 0.51 -9.69 -22.03
N THR A 145 1.14 -10.70 -21.42
CA THR A 145 1.17 -10.87 -19.98
C THR A 145 2.59 -10.98 -19.49
N LYS A 146 2.97 -10.13 -18.56
CA LYS A 146 4.29 -10.13 -17.94
C LYS A 146 4.16 -10.49 -16.47
N PHE A 147 5.05 -11.37 -16.05
CA PHE A 147 5.23 -11.72 -14.64
C PHE A 147 6.58 -11.22 -14.13
N GLY A 148 6.75 -11.17 -12.85
CA GLY A 148 8.05 -10.86 -12.27
C GLY A 148 8.09 -11.19 -10.79
N LEU A 149 9.31 -11.44 -10.35
CA LEU A 149 9.64 -11.61 -8.95
C LEU A 149 10.45 -10.40 -8.50
N SER A 150 10.11 -9.85 -7.34
CA SER A 150 10.84 -8.72 -6.77
C SER A 150 11.11 -8.92 -5.29
N ALA A 151 12.22 -8.34 -4.85
CA ALA A 151 12.59 -8.25 -3.44
C ALA A 151 12.93 -6.80 -3.10
N GLY A 152 12.57 -6.39 -1.89
CA GLY A 152 12.80 -5.03 -1.44
C GLY A 152 12.74 -4.87 0.06
N TYR A 153 12.97 -3.65 0.49
CA TYR A 153 12.85 -3.24 1.88
C TYR A 153 11.70 -2.28 2.04
N ALA A 154 10.82 -2.58 2.99
CA ALA A 154 9.65 -1.79 3.31
C ALA A 154 9.73 -1.23 4.73
N TYR A 155 9.33 0.02 4.87
CA TYR A 155 9.12 0.69 6.14
C TYR A 155 7.69 1.21 6.22
N LYS A 156 7.00 0.91 7.33
CA LYS A 156 5.63 1.36 7.58
C LYS A 156 5.47 1.79 9.02
N GLN A 157 4.66 2.81 9.26
CA GLN A 157 4.32 3.29 10.58
C GLN A 157 2.85 3.07 10.88
N LEU A 158 2.57 2.73 12.14
CA LEU A 158 1.21 2.64 12.70
C LEU A 158 1.24 3.16 14.13
N LYS A 159 0.28 3.99 14.50
CA LYS A 159 0.13 4.51 15.87
C LYS A 159 -1.20 4.05 16.45
N GLU A 160 -1.17 3.55 17.66
CA GLU A 160 -2.38 3.17 18.40
C GLU A 160 -2.41 3.92 19.73
N LYS A 161 -3.56 4.50 20.04
CA LYS A 161 -3.84 5.17 21.28
C LYS A 161 -5.03 4.49 21.95
N PHE A 162 -4.90 4.09 23.18
CA PHE A 162 -5.97 3.48 23.96
C PHE A 162 -5.83 3.79 25.45
N THR A 163 -6.95 3.73 26.17
CA THR A 163 -6.96 3.82 27.62
C THR A 163 -6.94 2.39 28.17
N PRO A 164 -5.94 2.01 28.99
CA PRO A 164 -5.90 0.67 29.58
C PRO A 164 -7.13 0.41 30.46
N PRO A 165 -7.60 -0.86 30.52
CA PRO A 165 -8.63 -1.21 31.48
C PRO A 165 -8.08 -1.06 32.90
N CYS A 166 -8.90 -0.54 33.77
CA CYS A 166 -8.56 -0.41 35.18
C CYS A 166 -9.62 -1.13 36.04
N ASN A 167 -9.20 -2.23 36.68
CA ASN A 167 -10.10 -3.02 37.55
C ASN A 167 -10.25 -2.45 38.96
N TRP A 168 -9.36 -1.51 39.39
CA TRP A 168 -9.26 -0.99 40.77
C TRP A 168 -9.09 0.53 40.82
N CYS A 169 -9.46 1.27 39.81
CA CYS A 169 -9.32 2.72 39.74
C CYS A 169 -10.54 3.42 40.36
N GLU A 170 -10.68 3.42 41.67
CA GLU A 170 -11.76 4.15 42.35
C GLU A 170 -11.57 5.68 42.28
N LEU A 171 -10.35 6.18 42.07
CA LEU A 171 -10.03 7.61 42.16
C LEU A 171 -9.39 8.25 40.92
N SER A 172 -8.90 7.50 39.93
CA SER A 172 -8.30 8.10 38.75
C SER A 172 -8.34 7.17 37.51
N ILE A 173 -8.79 7.70 36.37
CA ILE A 173 -8.72 7.00 35.08
C ILE A 173 -7.25 6.97 34.65
N PRO A 174 -6.68 5.81 34.28
CA PRO A 174 -5.30 5.74 33.84
C PRO A 174 -5.07 6.58 32.57
N PRO A 175 -3.89 7.21 32.45
CA PRO A 175 -3.60 8.05 31.28
C PRO A 175 -3.59 7.22 30.02
N PRO A 176 -4.01 7.81 28.86
CA PRO A 176 -4.02 7.11 27.60
C PRO A 176 -2.60 6.72 27.18
N GLN A 177 -2.42 5.45 26.81
CA GLN A 177 -1.17 4.94 26.28
C GLN A 177 -1.12 5.08 24.75
N THR A 178 0.07 5.38 24.23
CA THR A 178 0.31 5.49 22.79
C THR A 178 1.41 4.52 22.36
N ASN A 179 1.08 3.56 21.52
CA ASN A 179 2.01 2.61 20.95
C ASN A 179 2.37 3.05 19.52
N ASN A 180 3.64 3.24 19.26
CA ASN A 180 4.18 3.55 17.94
C ASN A 180 4.83 2.30 17.35
N TYR A 181 4.22 1.73 16.33
CA TYR A 181 4.76 0.58 15.62
C TYR A 181 5.54 1.05 14.39
N GLN A 182 6.75 0.56 14.24
CA GLN A 182 7.59 0.74 13.07
C GLN A 182 7.88 -0.64 12.48
N PHE A 183 7.29 -0.93 11.35
CA PHE A 183 7.49 -2.19 10.65
C PHE A 183 8.62 -2.02 9.63
N ARG A 184 9.77 -2.61 9.93
CA ARG A 184 10.93 -2.71 9.02
C ARG A 184 10.97 -4.14 8.51
N ARG A 185 10.76 -4.34 7.22
CA ARG A 185 10.55 -5.68 6.66
C ARG A 185 11.21 -5.85 5.32
N ILE A 186 11.73 -7.04 5.08
CA ILE A 186 12.09 -7.50 3.74
C ILE A 186 10.79 -7.99 3.09
N VAL A 187 10.55 -7.58 1.85
CA VAL A 187 9.34 -7.94 1.10
C VAL A 187 9.76 -8.70 -0.14
N ILE A 188 9.10 -9.83 -0.39
CA ILE A 188 9.24 -10.61 -1.61
C ILE A 188 7.88 -10.63 -2.29
N LYS A 189 7.79 -10.17 -3.54
CA LYS A 189 6.54 -10.04 -4.29
C LYS A 189 6.57 -10.77 -5.61
N LEU A 190 5.49 -11.43 -5.93
CA LEU A 190 5.11 -11.84 -7.27
C LEU A 190 4.28 -10.72 -7.90
N ASN A 191 4.69 -10.27 -9.06
CA ASN A 191 4.05 -9.19 -9.79
C ASN A 191 3.48 -9.73 -11.10
N TRP A 192 2.28 -9.29 -11.44
CA TRP A 192 1.58 -9.64 -12.66
C TRP A 192 1.12 -8.36 -13.34
N TRP A 193 1.68 -8.05 -14.53
CA TRP A 193 1.31 -6.88 -15.31
C TRP A 193 0.35 -7.27 -16.43
N LEU A 194 -0.79 -6.59 -16.42
CA LEU A 194 -1.82 -6.65 -17.44
C LEU A 194 -1.66 -5.43 -18.37
N LEU A 195 -1.59 -5.65 -19.66
CA LEU A 195 -1.42 -4.62 -20.69
C LEU A 195 -2.73 -4.33 -21.38
#